data_582ec3831a2e59a4e925edff584f6de0
#
_entry.id   582ec3831a2e59a4e925edff584f6de0
#
_cell.length_a   1.000
_cell.length_b   1.000
_cell.length_c   1.000
_cell.angle_alpha   90.00
_cell.angle_beta   90.00
_cell.angle_gamma   90.00
#
_symmetry.space_group_name_H-M   'P 1'
#
loop_
_entity.id
_entity.type
_entity.pdbx_description
1 polymer ?
#
loop_
_entity_poly.entity_id
_entity_poly.type
_entity_poly.pdbx_seq_one_letter_code
_entity_poly.pdbx_strand_id
1 'polypeptide(L)'
;MAINLKNFLLSQNRKSIIGHFQDLDHIEGVAISAISANLYKDPRDDLVLFYFRDGANCASVYTQSKIVSENIKWNLNVKNNSIKALMINTRNANAFTGKLGFKGIVQIADELSKQLTIKMTQDEEKINLVKPNQILFGSTGTIGETFPTEKIKQSISTLIKKLNIRKINTYG
;
A
#
# COMPACT_ATOMS: atom_id res chain seq x y z
N MET A 1 0.61 -14.60 8.23
CA MET A 1 1.90 -15.22 7.87
C MET A 1 2.90 -14.09 7.78
N ALA A 2 3.85 -13.99 8.68
CA ALA A 2 4.91 -12.98 8.59
C ALA A 2 5.72 -13.28 7.32
N ILE A 3 5.90 -12.29 6.45
CA ILE A 3 6.78 -12.44 5.29
C ILE A 3 8.19 -12.61 5.85
N ASN A 4 8.74 -13.81 5.75
CA ASN A 4 10.14 -14.03 6.09
C ASN A 4 10.99 -13.49 4.93
N LEU A 5 11.37 -12.22 5.04
CA LEU A 5 12.15 -11.50 4.04
C LEU A 5 13.47 -12.23 3.73
N LYS A 6 14.06 -12.88 4.73
CA LYS A 6 15.28 -13.68 4.63
C LYS A 6 15.10 -14.84 3.65
N ASN A 7 14.00 -15.58 3.76
CA ASN A 7 13.72 -16.72 2.85
C ASN A 7 13.41 -16.24 1.43
N PHE A 8 12.71 -15.09 1.29
CA PHE A 8 12.45 -14.49 -0.01
C PHE A 8 13.75 -14.08 -0.73
N LEU A 9 14.67 -13.42 -0.02
CA LEU A 9 15.95 -12.98 -0.60
C LEU A 9 16.88 -14.18 -0.92
N LEU A 10 16.88 -15.23 -0.10
CA LEU A 10 17.63 -16.45 -0.34
C LEU A 10 17.09 -17.23 -1.54
N SER A 11 15.77 -17.26 -1.75
CA SER A 11 15.16 -17.96 -2.89
C SER A 11 15.49 -17.32 -4.25
N GLN A 12 15.88 -16.05 -4.28
CA GLN A 12 16.20 -15.32 -5.52
C GLN A 12 17.65 -15.48 -5.99
N ASN A 13 18.48 -16.24 -5.26
CA ASN A 13 19.91 -16.46 -5.57
C ASN A 13 20.69 -15.15 -5.87
N ARG A 14 20.18 -14.01 -5.40
CA ARG A 14 20.79 -12.68 -5.57
C ARG A 14 21.59 -12.36 -4.31
N LYS A 15 22.90 -12.24 -4.44
CA LYS A 15 23.74 -11.67 -3.40
C LYS A 15 23.29 -10.21 -3.21
N SER A 16 22.56 -9.93 -2.14
CA SER A 16 22.25 -8.55 -1.75
C SER A 16 23.55 -7.88 -1.33
N ILE A 17 23.81 -6.68 -1.85
CA ILE A 17 24.89 -5.80 -1.40
C ILE A 17 24.61 -5.30 0.02
N ILE A 18 23.33 -5.28 0.41
CA ILE A 18 22.87 -4.97 1.77
C ILE A 18 22.99 -6.27 2.55
N GLY A 19 23.84 -6.30 3.58
CA GLY A 19 24.11 -7.47 4.41
C GLY A 19 22.83 -8.09 5.03
N HIS A 20 22.95 -8.82 6.10
CA HIS A 20 21.78 -9.47 6.73
C HIS A 20 20.76 -8.41 7.19
N PHE A 21 19.52 -8.55 6.72
CA PHE A 21 18.40 -7.83 7.32
C PHE A 21 18.16 -8.39 8.73
N GLN A 22 18.13 -7.52 9.70
CA GLN A 22 17.69 -7.89 11.04
C GLN A 22 16.19 -8.20 11.01
N ASP A 23 15.77 -9.20 11.76
CA ASP A 23 14.34 -9.41 12.00
C ASP A 23 13.84 -8.16 12.76
N LEU A 24 12.92 -7.43 12.16
CA LEU A 24 12.32 -6.27 12.78
C LEU A 24 11.22 -6.72 13.74
N ASP A 25 11.22 -6.15 14.91
CA ASP A 25 10.13 -6.32 15.86
C ASP A 25 8.81 -5.82 15.29
N HIS A 26 7.72 -6.42 15.76
CA HIS A 26 6.39 -6.02 15.35
C HIS A 26 6.07 -4.61 15.86
N ILE A 27 5.68 -3.71 14.96
CA ILE A 27 5.24 -2.35 15.31
C ILE A 27 3.76 -2.42 15.67
N GLU A 28 3.44 -2.06 16.91
CA GLU A 28 2.06 -1.99 17.37
C GLU A 28 1.22 -1.01 16.54
N GLY A 29 -0.01 -1.40 16.20
CA GLY A 29 -0.92 -0.58 15.40
C GLY A 29 -0.60 -0.56 13.90
N VAL A 30 0.46 -1.24 13.44
CA VAL A 30 0.80 -1.35 12.02
C VAL A 30 0.49 -2.75 11.51
N ALA A 31 -0.33 -2.85 10.47
CA ALA A 31 -0.58 -4.08 9.75
C ALA A 31 -0.06 -3.99 8.32
N ILE A 32 0.51 -5.07 7.81
CA ILE A 32 1.07 -5.13 6.46
C ILE A 32 0.51 -6.35 5.76
N SER A 33 0.15 -6.18 4.50
CA SER A 33 -0.17 -7.29 3.61
C SER A 33 0.48 -7.11 2.25
N ALA A 34 0.85 -8.23 1.62
CA ALA A 34 1.36 -8.25 0.27
C ALA A 34 0.70 -9.38 -0.51
N ILE A 35 0.40 -9.14 -1.78
CA ILE A 35 -0.22 -10.10 -2.68
C ILE A 35 0.28 -9.92 -4.10
N SER A 36 0.06 -10.95 -4.93
CA SER A 36 0.07 -10.80 -6.37
C SER A 36 -1.30 -10.28 -6.84
N ALA A 37 -1.32 -9.10 -7.45
CA ALA A 37 -2.45 -8.56 -8.19
C ALA A 37 -2.37 -8.91 -9.69
N ASN A 38 -1.50 -9.88 -10.05
CA ASN A 38 -1.24 -10.30 -11.42
C ASN A 38 -0.81 -9.15 -12.35
N LEU A 39 0.00 -8.22 -11.83
CA LEU A 39 0.58 -7.14 -12.62
C LEU A 39 1.73 -7.65 -13.48
N TYR A 40 2.41 -8.71 -13.04
CA TYR A 40 3.43 -9.42 -13.80
C TYR A 40 2.87 -10.73 -14.39
N LYS A 41 3.56 -11.27 -15.40
CA LYS A 41 3.25 -12.60 -15.96
C LYS A 41 3.57 -13.70 -14.96
N ASP A 42 4.72 -13.58 -14.27
CA ASP A 42 5.15 -14.54 -13.26
C ASP A 42 4.56 -14.15 -11.90
N PRO A 43 3.91 -15.07 -11.17
CA PRO A 43 3.32 -14.81 -9.86
C PRO A 43 4.37 -14.33 -8.87
N ARG A 44 4.16 -13.13 -8.32
CA ARG A 44 4.96 -12.54 -7.23
C ARG A 44 4.15 -11.45 -6.55
N ASP A 45 4.53 -11.10 -5.34
CA ASP A 45 3.92 -9.97 -4.65
C ASP A 45 4.26 -8.67 -5.39
N ASP A 46 3.23 -8.02 -5.91
CA ASP A 46 3.32 -6.80 -6.71
C ASP A 46 2.43 -5.66 -6.18
N LEU A 47 1.65 -5.95 -5.14
CA LEU A 47 0.80 -4.98 -4.45
C LEU A 47 0.94 -5.15 -2.94
N VAL A 48 1.27 -4.05 -2.25
CA VAL A 48 1.50 -4.02 -0.80
C VAL A 48 0.61 -2.95 -0.17
N LEU A 49 0.06 -3.25 1.00
CA LEU A 49 -0.71 -2.33 1.82
C LEU A 49 -0.13 -2.26 3.23
N PHE A 50 0.18 -1.06 3.68
CA PHE A 50 0.41 -0.72 5.07
C PHE A 50 -0.87 -0.08 5.61
N TYR A 51 -1.34 -0.56 6.74
CA TYR A 51 -2.47 0.03 7.47
C TYR A 51 -2.02 0.46 8.86
N PHE A 52 -2.38 1.68 9.25
CA PHE A 52 -2.08 2.29 10.54
C PHE A 52 -3.37 2.42 11.33
N ARG A 53 -3.59 1.53 12.30
CA ARG A 53 -4.82 1.46 13.10
C ARG A 53 -5.20 2.82 13.72
N ASP A 54 -4.25 3.44 14.38
CA ASP A 54 -4.48 4.69 15.11
C ASP A 54 -4.14 5.93 14.25
N GLY A 55 -3.73 5.71 13.00
CA GLY A 55 -3.18 6.71 12.11
C GLY A 55 -1.70 6.91 12.34
N ALA A 56 -1.03 7.49 11.35
CA ALA A 56 0.39 7.83 11.40
C ALA A 56 0.61 9.28 11.00
N ASN A 57 1.47 9.98 11.72
CA ASN A 57 1.95 11.28 11.29
C ASN A 57 2.84 11.10 10.07
N CYS A 58 2.64 11.94 9.07
CA CYS A 58 3.37 11.87 7.81
C CYS A 58 4.13 13.15 7.54
N ALA A 59 5.42 13.01 7.23
CA ALA A 59 6.24 14.07 6.63
C ALA A 59 6.79 13.54 5.31
N SER A 60 6.67 14.33 4.23
CA SER A 60 7.05 13.90 2.89
C SER A 60 7.88 14.95 2.18
N VAL A 61 8.85 14.47 1.42
CA VAL A 61 9.61 15.27 0.45
C VAL A 61 9.37 14.68 -0.94
N TYR A 62 9.21 15.53 -1.93
CA TYR A 62 8.90 15.11 -3.29
C TYR A 62 9.90 15.67 -4.27
N THR A 63 9.99 15.04 -5.44
CA THR A 63 10.85 15.52 -6.52
C THR A 63 10.48 16.93 -6.97
N GLN A 64 11.47 17.71 -7.36
CA GLN A 64 11.29 19.02 -8.01
C GLN A 64 11.15 18.90 -9.54
N SER A 65 11.12 17.68 -10.10
CA SER A 65 10.90 17.45 -11.52
C SER A 65 9.58 18.07 -11.96
N LYS A 66 9.57 18.68 -13.15
CA LYS A 66 8.34 19.18 -13.80
C LYS A 66 7.40 18.02 -14.20
N ILE A 67 7.94 16.82 -14.32
CA ILE A 67 7.21 15.63 -14.70
C ILE A 67 7.15 14.71 -13.48
N VAL A 68 5.97 14.63 -12.88
CA VAL A 68 5.73 13.80 -11.69
C VAL A 68 4.68 12.72 -12.02
N SER A 69 4.75 11.59 -11.31
CA SER A 69 3.74 10.54 -11.43
C SER A 69 2.38 11.00 -10.87
N GLU A 70 1.32 10.34 -11.28
CA GLU A 70 -0.02 10.67 -10.81
C GLU A 70 -0.18 10.37 -9.31
N ASN A 71 0.57 9.42 -8.77
CA ASN A 71 0.64 9.13 -7.34
C ASN A 71 1.18 10.32 -6.55
N ILE A 72 2.26 10.96 -7.03
CA ILE A 72 2.81 12.16 -6.38
C ILE A 72 1.79 13.30 -6.42
N LYS A 73 1.08 13.49 -7.55
CA LYS A 73 0.02 14.49 -7.65
C LYS A 73 -1.11 14.23 -6.66
N TRP A 74 -1.50 12.97 -6.46
CA TRP A 74 -2.45 12.59 -5.43
C TRP A 74 -1.93 12.91 -4.03
N ASN A 75 -0.72 12.45 -3.69
CA ASN A 75 -0.15 12.62 -2.37
C ASN A 75 0.03 14.10 -1.99
N LEU A 76 0.38 14.96 -2.96
CA LEU A 76 0.47 16.42 -2.76
C LEU A 76 -0.89 17.06 -2.40
N ASN A 77 -2.00 16.45 -2.80
CA ASN A 77 -3.34 16.90 -2.45
C ASN A 77 -3.84 16.34 -1.11
N VAL A 78 -3.14 15.37 -0.54
CA VAL A 78 -3.44 14.85 0.80
C VAL A 78 -2.92 15.85 1.84
N LYS A 79 -3.81 16.70 2.33
CA LYS A 79 -3.51 17.73 3.33
C LYS A 79 -3.66 17.25 4.78
N ASN A 80 -3.97 15.98 4.96
CA ASN A 80 -4.17 15.40 6.29
C ASN A 80 -2.85 14.85 6.81
N ASN A 81 -2.43 15.27 7.99
CA ASN A 81 -1.22 14.76 8.62
C ASN A 81 -1.41 13.37 9.25
N SER A 82 -2.65 12.92 9.43
CA SER A 82 -2.96 11.60 9.95
C SER A 82 -3.31 10.65 8.80
N ILE A 83 -2.36 9.83 8.43
CA ILE A 83 -2.48 8.83 7.35
C ILE A 83 -2.95 7.50 7.94
N LYS A 84 -3.94 6.88 7.31
CA LYS A 84 -4.47 5.57 7.70
C LYS A 84 -3.91 4.43 6.85
N ALA A 85 -3.48 4.70 5.64
CA ALA A 85 -2.93 3.67 4.77
C ALA A 85 -1.89 4.19 3.77
N LEU A 86 -0.98 3.29 3.37
CA LEU A 86 -0.08 3.47 2.24
C LEU A 86 -0.18 2.23 1.37
N MET A 87 -0.58 2.41 0.11
CA MET A 87 -0.61 1.34 -0.90
C MET A 87 0.53 1.54 -1.89
N ILE A 88 1.27 0.46 -2.17
CA ILE A 88 2.39 0.48 -3.11
C ILE A 88 2.18 -0.61 -4.14
N ASN A 89 2.29 -0.25 -5.43
CA ASN A 89 2.36 -1.22 -6.51
C ASN A 89 3.71 -1.21 -7.20
N THR A 90 4.11 -2.35 -7.74
CA THR A 90 5.23 -2.48 -8.67
C THR A 90 4.74 -2.68 -10.10
N ARG A 91 5.62 -2.85 -11.05
CA ARG A 91 5.39 -3.06 -12.49
C ARG A 91 5.05 -1.78 -13.27
N ASN A 92 4.28 -0.85 -12.72
CA ASN A 92 3.84 0.36 -13.40
C ASN A 92 4.08 1.58 -12.48
N ALA A 93 4.78 2.59 -12.98
CA ALA A 93 5.15 3.78 -12.21
C ALA A 93 4.03 4.83 -12.13
N ASN A 94 2.93 4.63 -12.85
CA ASN A 94 1.84 5.59 -13.02
C ASN A 94 2.35 7.01 -13.41
N ALA A 95 3.37 7.05 -14.23
CA ALA A 95 3.99 8.26 -14.76
C ALA A 95 3.72 8.35 -16.27
N PHE A 96 3.48 9.55 -16.78
CA PHE A 96 3.04 9.79 -18.15
C PHE A 96 1.71 9.12 -18.53
N THR A 97 0.86 8.88 -17.57
CA THR A 97 -0.46 8.27 -17.71
C THR A 97 -1.59 9.30 -17.75
N GLY A 98 -1.27 10.54 -17.41
CA GLY A 98 -2.17 11.70 -17.49
C GLY A 98 -3.45 11.53 -16.69
N LYS A 99 -4.53 12.12 -17.18
CA LYS A 99 -5.84 12.12 -16.50
C LYS A 99 -6.36 10.72 -16.19
N LEU A 100 -6.05 9.72 -17.02
CA LEU A 100 -6.51 8.34 -16.81
C LEU A 100 -5.81 7.70 -15.61
N GLY A 101 -4.49 7.90 -15.47
CA GLY A 101 -3.75 7.41 -14.31
C GLY A 101 -4.21 8.06 -13.01
N PHE A 102 -4.46 9.37 -13.01
CA PHE A 102 -4.99 10.07 -11.85
C PHE A 102 -6.41 9.59 -11.48
N LYS A 103 -7.30 9.44 -12.46
CA LYS A 103 -8.65 8.88 -12.25
C LYS A 103 -8.57 7.47 -11.64
N GLY A 104 -7.61 6.67 -12.08
CA GLY A 104 -7.36 5.34 -11.51
C GLY A 104 -7.01 5.40 -10.03
N ILE A 105 -6.13 6.33 -9.61
CA ILE A 105 -5.81 6.53 -8.20
C ILE A 105 -7.05 6.92 -7.40
N VAL A 106 -7.87 7.85 -7.90
CA VAL A 106 -9.13 8.26 -7.23
C VAL A 106 -10.03 7.04 -6.99
N GLN A 107 -10.25 6.23 -8.03
CA GLN A 107 -11.11 5.04 -7.93
C GLN A 107 -10.56 4.00 -6.94
N ILE A 108 -9.25 3.80 -6.92
CA ILE A 108 -8.61 2.89 -5.97
C ILE A 108 -8.72 3.44 -4.55
N ALA A 109 -8.50 4.74 -4.34
CA ALA A 109 -8.62 5.37 -3.03
C ALA A 109 -10.04 5.24 -2.46
N ASP A 110 -11.07 5.48 -3.29
CA ASP A 110 -12.46 5.35 -2.91
C ASP A 110 -12.83 3.91 -2.53
N GLU A 111 -12.40 2.93 -3.34
CA GLU A 111 -12.68 1.52 -3.07
C GLU A 111 -11.94 1.02 -1.83
N LEU A 112 -10.65 1.35 -1.72
CA LEU A 112 -9.82 0.96 -0.58
C LEU A 112 -10.36 1.55 0.72
N SER A 113 -10.75 2.83 0.73
CA SER A 113 -11.30 3.49 1.91
C SER A 113 -12.60 2.85 2.39
N LYS A 114 -13.50 2.49 1.47
CA LYS A 114 -14.75 1.78 1.78
C LYS A 114 -14.48 0.42 2.40
N GLN A 115 -13.66 -0.39 1.74
CA GLN A 115 -13.39 -1.76 2.21
C GLN A 115 -12.60 -1.78 3.52
N LEU A 116 -11.65 -0.87 3.73
CA LEU A 116 -10.96 -0.70 5.01
C LEU A 116 -11.93 -0.30 6.12
N THR A 117 -12.83 0.67 5.86
CA THR A 117 -13.84 1.09 6.83
C THR A 117 -14.70 -0.08 7.27
N ILE A 118 -15.21 -0.88 6.33
CA ILE A 118 -16.04 -2.05 6.62
C ILE A 118 -15.27 -3.05 7.48
N LYS A 119 -14.07 -3.43 7.03
CA LYS A 119 -13.24 -4.44 7.73
C LYS A 119 -12.87 -3.98 9.14
N MET A 120 -12.39 -2.76 9.30
CA MET A 120 -11.94 -2.26 10.60
C MET A 120 -13.10 -2.04 11.56
N THR A 121 -14.27 -1.60 11.07
CA THR A 121 -15.46 -1.49 11.89
C THR A 121 -15.95 -2.86 12.39
N GLN A 122 -15.85 -3.89 11.57
CA GLN A 122 -16.20 -5.26 11.98
C GLN A 122 -15.22 -5.85 13.00
N ASP A 123 -13.92 -5.62 12.80
CA ASP A 123 -12.87 -6.20 13.66
C ASP A 123 -12.79 -5.53 15.04
N GLU A 124 -13.07 -4.25 15.12
CA GLU A 124 -12.93 -3.45 16.35
C GLU A 124 -14.27 -3.24 17.09
N GLU A 125 -15.40 -3.70 16.51
CA GLU A 125 -16.76 -3.46 17.02
C GLU A 125 -17.06 -1.97 17.26
N LYS A 126 -16.32 -1.10 16.57
CA LYS A 126 -16.35 0.35 16.67
C LYS A 126 -16.23 0.96 15.28
N ILE A 127 -16.96 2.05 15.04
CA ILE A 127 -16.87 2.78 13.78
C ILE A 127 -15.43 3.29 13.57
N ASN A 128 -14.74 2.74 12.59
CA ASN A 128 -13.39 3.15 12.21
C ASN A 128 -13.41 3.65 10.76
N LEU A 129 -13.74 4.93 10.60
CA LEU A 129 -13.87 5.56 9.29
C LEU A 129 -12.50 5.85 8.69
N VAL A 130 -12.22 5.25 7.54
CA VAL A 130 -11.06 5.58 6.70
C VAL A 130 -11.52 6.43 5.52
N LYS A 131 -10.91 7.61 5.34
CA LYS A 131 -11.25 8.52 4.23
C LYS A 131 -10.22 8.38 3.09
N PRO A 132 -10.62 8.60 1.82
CA PRO A 132 -9.69 8.55 0.69
C PRO A 132 -8.47 9.47 0.87
N ASN A 133 -8.65 10.66 1.44
CA ASN A 133 -7.58 11.62 1.71
C ASN A 133 -6.70 11.26 2.94
N GLN A 134 -6.82 10.07 3.47
CA GLN A 134 -5.92 9.48 4.47
C GLN A 134 -5.08 8.33 3.87
N ILE A 135 -5.12 8.16 2.55
CA ILE A 135 -4.42 7.10 1.85
C ILE A 135 -3.34 7.71 0.95
N LEU A 136 -2.12 7.25 1.12
CA LEU A 136 -1.00 7.58 0.24
C LEU A 136 -0.74 6.45 -0.75
N PHE A 137 -0.15 6.79 -1.88
CA PHE A 137 0.21 5.85 -2.94
C PHE A 137 1.68 5.95 -3.31
N GLY A 138 2.29 4.77 -3.54
CA GLY A 138 3.58 4.62 -4.18
C GLY A 138 3.47 3.70 -5.39
N SER A 139 4.25 3.97 -6.42
CA SER A 139 4.34 3.11 -7.60
C SER A 139 5.75 3.08 -8.13
N THR A 140 6.16 1.92 -8.64
CA THR A 140 7.44 1.76 -9.33
C THR A 140 7.30 0.83 -10.52
N GLY A 141 8.06 1.07 -11.57
CA GLY A 141 8.07 0.23 -12.77
C GLY A 141 8.07 1.01 -14.06
N THR A 142 7.40 0.49 -15.08
CA THR A 142 7.40 1.07 -16.43
C THR A 142 6.66 2.40 -16.47
N ILE A 143 7.23 3.34 -17.19
CA ILE A 143 6.68 4.68 -17.43
C ILE A 143 5.90 4.66 -18.76
N GLY A 144 4.78 5.38 -18.81
CA GLY A 144 3.98 5.55 -20.04
C GLY A 144 3.05 4.40 -20.38
N GLU A 145 3.02 3.32 -19.59
CA GLU A 145 2.01 2.26 -19.73
C GLU A 145 0.71 2.64 -19.01
N THR A 146 -0.42 2.17 -19.54
CA THR A 146 -1.72 2.34 -18.90
C THR A 146 -1.71 1.80 -17.47
N PHE A 147 -2.17 2.62 -16.53
CA PHE A 147 -2.22 2.23 -15.12
C PHE A 147 -3.25 1.10 -14.91
N PRO A 148 -2.88 -0.01 -14.24
CA PRO A 148 -3.70 -1.21 -14.16
C PRO A 148 -4.80 -1.11 -13.10
N THR A 149 -5.63 -0.07 -13.17
CA THR A 149 -6.65 0.30 -12.19
C THR A 149 -7.56 -0.86 -11.81
N GLU A 150 -8.13 -1.56 -12.81
CA GLU A 150 -9.11 -2.63 -12.56
C GLU A 150 -8.48 -3.84 -11.87
N LYS A 151 -7.27 -4.24 -12.25
CA LYS A 151 -6.55 -5.33 -11.58
C LYS A 151 -6.30 -5.01 -10.11
N ILE A 152 -5.86 -3.79 -9.82
CA ILE A 152 -5.61 -3.33 -8.44
C ILE A 152 -6.92 -3.32 -7.67
N LYS A 153 -8.00 -2.74 -8.20
CA LYS A 153 -9.32 -2.69 -7.54
C LYS A 153 -9.84 -4.09 -7.18
N GLN A 154 -9.79 -5.03 -8.13
CA GLN A 154 -10.22 -6.41 -7.90
C GLN A 154 -9.42 -7.12 -6.81
N SER A 155 -8.17 -6.71 -6.59
CA SER A 155 -7.26 -7.30 -5.61
C SER A 155 -7.42 -6.73 -4.20
N ILE A 156 -8.12 -5.59 -4.02
CA ILE A 156 -8.26 -4.88 -2.73
C ILE A 156 -8.85 -5.78 -1.65
N SER A 157 -9.92 -6.50 -1.95
CA SER A 157 -10.57 -7.39 -0.98
C SER A 157 -9.62 -8.47 -0.45
N THR A 158 -8.83 -9.08 -1.34
CA THR A 158 -7.83 -10.09 -0.97
C THR A 158 -6.70 -9.47 -0.14
N LEU A 159 -6.25 -8.29 -0.53
CA LEU A 159 -5.20 -7.56 0.18
C LEU A 159 -5.62 -7.21 1.61
N ILE A 160 -6.84 -6.71 1.79
CA ILE A 160 -7.40 -6.37 3.11
C ILE A 160 -7.63 -7.62 3.97
N LYS A 161 -8.13 -8.72 3.40
CA LYS A 161 -8.30 -9.99 4.13
C LYS A 161 -6.98 -10.54 4.68
N LYS A 162 -5.86 -10.26 4.02
CA LYS A 162 -4.52 -10.67 4.47
C LYS A 162 -3.90 -9.73 5.50
N LEU A 163 -4.50 -8.57 5.76
CA LEU A 163 -4.04 -7.69 6.85
C LEU A 163 -4.16 -8.41 8.17
N ASN A 164 -3.03 -8.64 8.81
CA ASN A 164 -2.97 -9.30 10.11
C ASN A 164 -2.83 -8.23 11.20
N ILE A 165 -3.97 -7.72 11.67
CA ILE A 165 -4.02 -6.86 12.85
C ILE A 165 -4.06 -7.79 14.06
N ARG A 166 -2.93 -7.99 14.73
CA ARG A 166 -2.95 -8.71 16.00
C ARG A 166 -3.81 -7.92 16.98
N LYS A 167 -4.89 -8.54 17.47
CA LYS A 167 -5.58 -8.05 18.67
C LYS A 167 -4.54 -8.11 19.80
N ILE A 168 -4.19 -6.96 20.33
CA ILE A 168 -3.43 -6.90 21.57
C ILE A 168 -4.42 -7.33 22.63
N ASN A 169 -4.19 -8.52 23.20
CA ASN A 169 -4.78 -8.82 24.48
C ASN A 169 -4.20 -7.79 25.44
N THR A 170 -4.98 -6.79 25.79
CA THR A 170 -4.74 -5.94 26.94
C THR A 170 -4.77 -6.87 28.14
N TYR A 171 -3.59 -7.35 28.55
CA TYR A 171 -3.45 -7.88 29.89
C TYR A 171 -3.61 -6.68 30.83
N GLY A 172 -4.79 -6.67 31.52
CA GLY A 172 -5.02 -5.76 32.63
C GLY A 172 -4.08 -6.01 33.80
#